data_31d3bea0ae33335baf5167f8073971a9
#
_entry.id   31d3bea0ae33335baf5167f8073971a9
#
_cell.length_a   1.000
_cell.length_b   1.000
_cell.length_c   1.000
_cell.angle_alpha   90.00
_cell.angle_beta   90.00
_cell.angle_gamma   90.00
#
_symmetry.space_group_name_H-M   'P 1'
#
loop_
_entity.id
_entity.type
_entity.pdbx_description
1 polymer ?
#
loop_
_entity_poly.entity_id
_entity_poly.type
_entity_poly.pdbx_seq_one_letter_code
_entity_poly.pdbx_strand_id
1 'polypeptide(L)'
;MTSWTEFAQQAPELAAFGQARFQTGVAYLATVRADGGPRVHPVTPIIGQQLFLFMEPTSPKGKDLQRDGRYTLHCAVEDSGGGGGEFYVRGRATLTGDPALREQAVRAASYVPEEQYILFVLTVEFAFMNQYVAGGRNSRRWQAGE
;
A
#
# COMPACT_ATOMS: atom_id res chain seq x y z
N MET A 1 3.37 -15.94 -1.70
CA MET A 1 3.03 -14.51 -1.73
C MET A 1 3.81 -13.78 -0.65
N THR A 2 4.31 -12.61 -0.92
CA THR A 2 5.23 -11.90 -0.03
C THR A 2 4.50 -10.86 0.81
N SER A 3 4.61 -10.97 2.15
CA SER A 3 4.08 -9.98 3.08
C SER A 3 4.95 -8.73 3.12
N TRP A 4 4.45 -7.66 3.74
CA TRP A 4 5.28 -6.48 3.99
C TRP A 4 6.54 -6.82 4.80
N THR A 5 6.39 -7.66 5.84
CA THR A 5 7.53 -8.08 6.67
C THR A 5 8.59 -8.82 5.85
N GLU A 6 8.18 -9.75 5.00
CA GLU A 6 9.12 -10.48 4.15
C GLU A 6 9.82 -9.55 3.15
N PHE A 7 9.07 -8.61 2.55
CA PHE A 7 9.64 -7.58 1.71
C PHE A 7 10.67 -6.74 2.48
N ALA A 8 10.32 -6.30 3.68
CA ALA A 8 11.22 -5.50 4.52
C ALA A 8 12.49 -6.25 4.92
N GLN A 9 12.41 -7.56 5.10
CA GLN A 9 13.58 -8.41 5.37
C GLN A 9 14.50 -8.52 4.15
N GLN A 10 13.90 -8.59 2.95
CA GLN A 10 14.66 -8.75 1.70
C GLN A 10 15.20 -7.43 1.16
N ALA A 11 14.50 -6.33 1.40
CA ALA A 11 14.87 -5.00 0.91
C ALA A 11 14.67 -3.95 2.01
N PRO A 12 15.46 -4.01 3.09
CA PRO A 12 15.22 -3.18 4.28
C PRO A 12 15.29 -1.68 4.03
N GLU A 13 16.20 -1.20 3.20
CA GLU A 13 16.31 0.23 2.92
C GLU A 13 15.14 0.74 2.10
N LEU A 14 14.71 -0.04 1.10
CA LEU A 14 13.58 0.30 0.27
C LEU A 14 12.28 0.30 1.08
N ALA A 15 12.10 -0.69 1.94
CA ALA A 15 10.93 -0.79 2.81
C ALA A 15 10.89 0.36 3.83
N ALA A 16 12.02 0.72 4.42
CA ALA A 16 12.11 1.85 5.36
C ALA A 16 11.75 3.17 4.68
N PHE A 17 12.27 3.39 3.47
CA PHE A 17 11.91 4.57 2.68
C PHE A 17 10.40 4.60 2.41
N GLY A 18 9.84 3.49 1.95
CA GLY A 18 8.42 3.39 1.65
C GLY A 18 7.53 3.59 2.86
N GLN A 19 7.90 3.01 4.00
CA GLN A 19 7.16 3.20 5.24
C GLN A 19 7.12 4.67 5.65
N ALA A 20 8.25 5.37 5.56
CA ALA A 20 8.31 6.79 5.85
C ALA A 20 7.41 7.60 4.91
N ARG A 21 7.39 7.26 3.62
CA ARG A 21 6.54 7.95 2.64
C ARG A 21 5.05 7.69 2.88
N PHE A 22 4.67 6.48 3.25
CA PHE A 22 3.28 6.15 3.54
C PHE A 22 2.78 6.75 4.88
N GLN A 23 3.68 7.03 5.80
CA GLN A 23 3.33 7.65 7.09
C GLN A 23 2.96 9.13 6.96
N THR A 24 3.14 9.76 5.82
CA THR A 24 2.65 11.12 5.58
C THR A 24 1.11 11.20 5.57
N GLY A 25 0.44 10.06 5.52
CA GLY A 25 -0.98 9.93 5.77
C GLY A 25 -1.82 9.54 4.56
N VAL A 26 -1.54 10.05 3.38
CA VAL A 26 -2.34 9.78 2.18
C VAL A 26 -1.50 9.05 1.14
N ALA A 27 -2.08 7.99 0.59
CA ALA A 27 -1.56 7.32 -0.59
C ALA A 27 -2.70 7.15 -1.60
N TYR A 28 -2.35 6.80 -2.83
CA TYR A 28 -3.33 6.61 -3.90
C TYR A 28 -3.35 5.15 -4.30
N LEU A 29 -4.53 4.56 -4.17
CA LEU A 29 -4.78 3.14 -4.47
C LEU A 29 -5.38 3.02 -5.86
N ALA A 30 -4.73 2.27 -6.73
CA ALA A 30 -5.26 1.89 -8.03
C ALA A 30 -5.88 0.50 -7.94
N THR A 31 -7.09 0.35 -8.46
CA THR A 31 -7.82 -0.91 -8.54
C THR A 31 -8.34 -1.14 -9.95
N VAL A 32 -8.85 -2.34 -10.23
CA VAL A 32 -9.39 -2.72 -11.54
C VAL A 32 -10.91 -2.79 -11.44
N ARG A 33 -11.60 -1.95 -12.21
CA ARG A 33 -13.05 -1.90 -12.28
C ARG A 33 -13.61 -3.15 -12.96
N ALA A 34 -14.93 -3.36 -12.81
CA ALA A 34 -15.62 -4.48 -13.43
C ALA A 34 -15.46 -4.52 -14.96
N ASP A 35 -15.35 -3.36 -15.58
CA ASP A 35 -15.16 -3.23 -17.04
C ASP A 35 -13.69 -3.34 -17.47
N GLY A 36 -12.77 -3.62 -16.52
CA GLY A 36 -11.33 -3.69 -16.78
C GLY A 36 -10.62 -2.34 -16.74
N GLY A 37 -11.33 -1.24 -16.60
CA GLY A 37 -10.75 0.09 -16.52
C GLY A 37 -10.09 0.33 -15.15
N PRO A 38 -9.15 1.29 -15.08
CA PRO A 38 -8.51 1.62 -13.80
C PRO A 38 -9.39 2.54 -12.96
N ARG A 39 -9.23 2.44 -11.64
CA ARG A 39 -9.82 3.34 -10.66
C ARG A 39 -8.73 3.78 -9.69
N VAL A 40 -8.75 5.04 -9.28
CA VAL A 40 -7.80 5.57 -8.30
C VAL A 40 -8.55 6.29 -7.19
N HIS A 41 -8.17 5.99 -5.94
CA HIS A 41 -8.75 6.61 -4.75
C HIS A 41 -7.66 6.97 -3.74
N PRO A 42 -7.81 8.09 -3.00
CA PRO A 42 -6.96 8.33 -1.84
C PRO A 42 -7.34 7.39 -0.70
N VAL A 43 -6.32 6.87 -0.01
CA VAL A 43 -6.46 5.96 1.12
C VAL A 43 -5.42 6.29 2.18
N THR A 44 -5.60 5.74 3.39
CA THR A 44 -4.61 5.84 4.47
C THR A 44 -4.02 4.45 4.71
N PRO A 45 -2.80 4.18 4.22
CA PRO A 45 -2.17 2.87 4.43
C PRO A 45 -1.83 2.65 5.90
N ILE A 46 -1.90 1.39 6.31
CA ILE A 46 -1.55 0.96 7.65
C ILE A 46 -0.44 -0.07 7.52
N ILE A 47 0.70 0.18 8.15
CA ILE A 47 1.85 -0.72 8.12
C ILE A 47 2.15 -1.19 9.54
N GLY A 48 1.98 -2.48 9.77
CA GLY A 48 2.43 -3.19 10.94
C GLY A 48 3.32 -4.35 10.50
N GLN A 49 3.01 -5.56 10.91
CA GLN A 49 3.65 -6.75 10.36
C GLN A 49 3.20 -7.02 8.92
N GLN A 50 2.02 -6.50 8.57
CA GLN A 50 1.44 -6.56 7.24
C GLN A 50 1.13 -5.15 6.76
N LEU A 51 0.85 -5.04 5.47
CA LEU A 51 0.28 -3.84 4.88
C LEU A 51 -1.24 -4.03 4.83
N PHE A 52 -1.98 -3.07 5.40
CA PHE A 52 -3.43 -3.17 5.58
C PHE A 52 -4.14 -1.94 5.01
N LEU A 53 -5.38 -2.16 4.58
CA LEU A 53 -6.34 -1.09 4.29
C LEU A 53 -7.69 -1.44 4.88
N PHE A 54 -8.28 -0.49 5.61
CA PHE A 54 -9.70 -0.52 5.99
C PHE A 54 -10.50 0.29 4.99
N MET A 55 -11.74 -0.13 4.73
CA MET A 55 -12.65 0.65 3.90
C MET A 55 -14.10 0.29 4.17
N GLU A 56 -14.99 1.19 3.79
CA GLU A 56 -16.43 0.93 3.85
C GLU A 56 -16.78 -0.29 3.00
N PRO A 57 -17.66 -1.20 3.49
CA PRO A 57 -18.04 -2.38 2.71
C PRO A 57 -18.72 -2.06 1.39
N THR A 58 -19.31 -0.87 1.27
CA THR A 58 -20.01 -0.43 0.06
C THR A 58 -19.10 0.36 -0.90
N SER A 59 -17.84 0.58 -0.54
CA SER A 59 -16.95 1.38 -1.37
C SER A 59 -16.66 0.70 -2.71
N PRO A 60 -16.65 1.45 -3.82
CA PRO A 60 -16.33 0.88 -5.14
C PRO A 60 -14.97 0.19 -5.19
N LYS A 61 -13.94 0.80 -4.57
CA LYS A 61 -12.59 0.19 -4.52
C LYS A 61 -12.59 -1.14 -3.76
N GLY A 62 -13.38 -1.25 -2.70
CA GLY A 62 -13.52 -2.50 -1.95
C GLY A 62 -14.17 -3.59 -2.78
N LYS A 63 -15.18 -3.25 -3.56
CA LYS A 63 -15.83 -4.18 -4.50
C LYS A 63 -14.87 -4.59 -5.62
N ASP A 64 -14.09 -3.65 -6.13
CA ASP A 64 -13.06 -3.96 -7.13
C ASP A 64 -12.08 -5.00 -6.59
N LEU A 65 -11.54 -4.79 -5.39
CA LEU A 65 -10.54 -5.68 -4.79
C LEU A 65 -11.09 -7.06 -4.48
N GLN A 66 -12.37 -7.18 -4.15
CA GLN A 66 -12.99 -8.50 -3.95
C GLN A 66 -13.15 -9.28 -5.25
N ARG A 67 -13.36 -8.58 -6.36
CA ARG A 67 -13.48 -9.20 -7.68
C ARG A 67 -12.12 -9.46 -8.32
N ASP A 68 -11.19 -8.52 -8.20
CA ASP A 68 -9.85 -8.59 -8.75
C ASP A 68 -8.90 -7.94 -7.74
N GLY A 69 -8.12 -8.74 -7.05
CA GLY A 69 -7.28 -8.27 -5.96
C GLY A 69 -6.03 -7.48 -6.38
N ARG A 70 -5.75 -7.36 -7.67
CA ARG A 70 -4.58 -6.60 -8.13
C ARG A 70 -4.70 -5.14 -7.73
N TYR A 71 -3.62 -4.59 -7.22
CA TYR A 71 -3.56 -3.19 -6.81
C TYR A 71 -2.19 -2.59 -7.09
N THR A 72 -2.14 -1.28 -7.17
CA THR A 72 -0.93 -0.48 -7.02
C THR A 72 -1.22 0.61 -5.98
N LEU A 73 -0.28 0.83 -5.08
CA LEU A 73 -0.40 1.83 -4.02
C LEU A 73 0.80 2.77 -4.10
N HIS A 74 0.55 4.04 -4.36
CA HIS A 74 1.57 5.07 -4.56
C HIS A 74 1.47 6.12 -3.46
N CYS A 75 2.59 6.51 -2.86
CA CYS A 75 2.63 7.57 -1.87
C CYS A 75 2.29 8.93 -2.51
N ALA A 76 1.88 9.89 -1.69
CA ALA A 76 1.79 11.27 -2.13
C ALA A 76 3.20 11.86 -2.24
N VAL A 77 3.43 12.70 -3.24
CA VAL A 77 4.64 13.51 -3.36
C VAL A 77 4.34 14.92 -2.89
N GLU A 78 5.37 15.66 -2.47
CA GLU A 78 5.19 16.96 -1.83
C GLU A 78 4.96 18.08 -2.84
N ASP A 79 5.49 17.93 -4.06
CA ASP A 79 5.37 18.94 -5.12
C ASP A 79 5.56 18.31 -6.50
N SER A 80 5.42 19.11 -7.55
CA SER A 80 5.55 18.66 -8.94
C SER A 80 6.97 18.23 -9.33
N GLY A 81 7.97 18.58 -8.53
CA GLY A 81 9.36 18.12 -8.70
C GLY A 81 9.65 16.78 -8.04
N GLY A 82 8.64 16.10 -7.50
CA GLY A 82 8.81 14.83 -6.81
C GLY A 82 9.35 14.97 -5.39
N GLY A 83 9.05 16.10 -4.72
CA GLY A 83 9.54 16.37 -3.37
C GLY A 83 9.21 15.24 -2.39
N GLY A 84 10.18 14.88 -1.55
CA GLY A 84 10.10 13.75 -0.63
C GLY A 84 10.35 12.40 -1.27
N GLY A 85 10.33 12.31 -2.59
CA GLY A 85 10.54 11.09 -3.35
C GLY A 85 9.27 10.32 -3.66
N GLU A 86 9.35 9.48 -4.66
CA GLU A 86 8.26 8.62 -5.11
C GLU A 86 8.46 7.21 -4.56
N PHE A 87 7.37 6.58 -4.14
CA PHE A 87 7.39 5.18 -3.73
C PHE A 87 6.06 4.54 -4.08
N TYR A 88 6.10 3.36 -4.69
CA TYR A 88 4.89 2.57 -4.85
C TYR A 88 5.18 1.08 -4.69
N VAL A 89 4.14 0.37 -4.32
CA VAL A 89 4.12 -1.08 -4.27
C VAL A 89 2.95 -1.59 -5.10
N ARG A 90 3.07 -2.80 -5.59
CA ARG A 90 1.95 -3.52 -6.21
C ARG A 90 1.98 -4.98 -5.79
N GLY A 91 0.81 -5.58 -5.82
CA GLY A 91 0.61 -6.97 -5.44
C GLY A 91 -0.87 -7.30 -5.46
N ARG A 92 -1.32 -8.06 -4.46
CA ARG A 92 -2.71 -8.46 -4.35
C ARG A 92 -3.26 -8.12 -2.97
N ALA A 93 -4.48 -7.61 -2.97
CA ALA A 93 -5.25 -7.35 -1.76
C ALA A 93 -6.25 -8.48 -1.55
N THR A 94 -6.33 -8.98 -0.33
CA THR A 94 -7.23 -10.08 0.04
C THR A 94 -8.09 -9.64 1.22
N LEU A 95 -9.40 -9.78 1.08
CA LEU A 95 -10.33 -9.54 2.19
C LEU A 95 -10.09 -10.57 3.28
N THR A 96 -10.05 -10.12 4.53
CA THR A 96 -9.87 -11.00 5.67
C THR A 96 -10.92 -10.72 6.75
N GLY A 97 -11.41 -11.81 7.36
CA GLY A 97 -12.24 -11.75 8.56
C GLY A 97 -11.51 -12.24 9.81
N ASP A 98 -10.19 -12.44 9.72
CA ASP A 98 -9.39 -12.94 10.85
C ASP A 98 -9.31 -11.89 11.97
N PRO A 99 -9.82 -12.18 13.18
CA PRO A 99 -9.79 -11.23 14.29
C PRO A 99 -8.38 -10.83 14.72
N ALA A 100 -7.41 -11.75 14.62
CA ALA A 100 -6.02 -11.47 14.99
C ALA A 100 -5.39 -10.45 14.04
N LEU A 101 -5.65 -10.59 12.73
CA LEU A 101 -5.18 -9.62 11.75
C LEU A 101 -5.85 -8.26 11.93
N ARG A 102 -7.14 -8.25 12.23
CA ARG A 102 -7.85 -7.00 12.51
C ARG A 102 -7.28 -6.28 13.72
N GLU A 103 -6.96 -7.02 14.77
CA GLU A 103 -6.32 -6.44 15.96
C GLU A 103 -4.97 -5.82 15.63
N GLN A 104 -4.15 -6.49 14.84
CA GLN A 104 -2.87 -5.95 14.37
C GLN A 104 -3.05 -4.65 13.60
N ALA A 105 -4.02 -4.62 12.69
CA ALA A 105 -4.30 -3.44 11.87
C ALA A 105 -4.79 -2.26 12.72
N VAL A 106 -5.67 -2.51 13.67
CA VAL A 106 -6.18 -1.48 14.59
C VAL A 106 -5.05 -0.88 15.41
N ARG A 107 -4.14 -1.71 15.94
CA ARG A 107 -3.00 -1.21 16.71
C ARG A 107 -2.05 -0.36 15.88
N ALA A 108 -1.85 -0.70 14.63
CA ALA A 108 -0.93 0.01 13.74
C ALA A 108 -1.54 1.25 13.11
N ALA A 109 -2.86 1.39 13.15
CA ALA A 109 -3.56 2.50 12.49
C ALA A 109 -3.30 3.84 13.20
N SER A 110 -3.24 4.91 12.43
CA SER A 110 -3.12 6.28 12.93
C SER A 110 -4.48 6.89 13.32
N TYR A 111 -5.56 6.14 13.17
CA TYR A 111 -6.94 6.55 13.46
C TYR A 111 -7.68 5.33 14.03
N VAL A 112 -8.90 5.57 14.55
CA VAL A 112 -9.75 4.49 15.06
C VAL A 112 -10.67 4.02 13.94
N PRO A 113 -10.44 2.83 13.35
CA PRO A 113 -11.32 2.32 12.31
C PRO A 113 -12.72 2.04 12.86
N GLU A 114 -13.73 2.33 12.06
CA GLU A 114 -15.11 2.02 12.44
C GLU A 114 -15.37 0.51 12.36
N GLU A 115 -16.27 0.01 13.20
CA GLU A 115 -16.53 -1.44 13.30
C GLU A 115 -17.03 -2.06 12.00
N GLN A 116 -17.80 -1.30 11.20
CA GLN A 116 -18.32 -1.81 9.93
C GLN A 116 -17.27 -1.88 8.82
N TYR A 117 -16.10 -1.24 8.99
CA TYR A 117 -15.07 -1.29 7.97
C TYR A 117 -14.61 -2.73 7.73
N ILE A 118 -14.45 -3.06 6.46
CA ILE A 118 -13.83 -4.33 6.04
C ILE A 118 -12.32 -4.12 5.92
N LEU A 119 -11.59 -5.20 6.14
CA LEU A 119 -10.13 -5.19 6.18
C LEU A 119 -9.56 -5.99 5.01
N PHE A 120 -8.60 -5.38 4.32
CA PHE A 120 -7.78 -6.04 3.31
C PHE A 120 -6.35 -6.14 3.79
N VAL A 121 -5.73 -7.30 3.54
CA VAL A 121 -4.28 -7.52 3.69
C VAL A 121 -3.67 -7.47 2.30
N LEU A 122 -2.61 -6.69 2.15
CA LEU A 122 -1.96 -6.48 0.86
C LEU A 122 -0.60 -7.18 0.84
N THR A 123 -0.40 -8.07 -0.14
CA THR A 123 0.92 -8.62 -0.42
C THR A 123 1.75 -7.62 -1.20
N VAL A 124 3.07 -7.71 -1.10
CA VAL A 124 3.99 -6.89 -1.88
C VAL A 124 4.74 -7.80 -2.84
N GLU A 125 4.52 -7.63 -4.13
CA GLU A 125 5.15 -8.42 -5.18
C GLU A 125 6.17 -7.60 -5.95
N PHE A 126 6.05 -6.28 -5.92
CA PHE A 126 6.96 -5.34 -6.54
C PHE A 126 6.97 -4.05 -5.74
N ALA A 127 8.14 -3.43 -5.61
CA ALA A 127 8.30 -2.12 -4.99
C ALA A 127 9.31 -1.28 -5.78
N PHE A 128 9.05 0.02 -5.85
CA PHE A 128 9.90 0.96 -6.55
C PHE A 128 10.00 2.27 -5.77
N MET A 129 11.20 2.83 -5.72
CA MET A 129 11.42 4.20 -5.23
C MET A 129 12.22 5.00 -6.24
N ASN A 130 11.97 6.31 -6.24
CA ASN A 130 12.74 7.28 -6.99
C ASN A 130 12.87 8.53 -6.16
N GLN A 131 14.10 8.90 -5.83
CA GLN A 131 14.39 10.08 -5.03
C GLN A 131 15.31 11.01 -5.82
N TYR A 132 14.86 12.24 -6.01
CA TYR A 132 15.66 13.25 -6.70
C TYR A 132 16.67 13.83 -5.72
N VAL A 133 17.93 13.80 -6.12
CA VAL A 133 19.08 14.28 -5.33
C VAL A 133 19.90 15.22 -6.21
N ALA A 134 20.79 15.99 -5.57
CA ALA A 134 21.68 16.90 -6.29
C ALA A 134 22.50 16.12 -7.34
N GLY A 135 22.38 16.53 -8.60
CA GLY A 135 23.11 15.91 -9.70
C GLY A 135 22.49 14.67 -10.31
N GLY A 136 21.22 14.32 -9.93
CA GLY A 136 20.56 13.18 -10.51
C GLY A 136 19.43 12.61 -9.67
N ARG A 137 19.31 11.28 -9.70
CA ARG A 137 18.28 10.59 -8.94
C ARG A 137 18.81 9.26 -8.42
N ASN A 138 18.24 8.82 -7.30
CA ASN A 138 18.47 7.50 -6.72
C ASN A 138 17.19 6.67 -6.93
N SER A 139 17.29 5.64 -7.74
CA SER A 139 16.17 4.74 -8.03
C SER A 139 16.50 3.34 -7.57
N ARG A 140 15.56 2.67 -6.92
CA ARG A 140 15.70 1.28 -6.49
C ARG A 140 14.41 0.54 -6.77
N ARG A 141 14.53 -0.73 -7.08
CA ARG A 141 13.39 -1.63 -7.28
C ARG A 141 13.65 -2.97 -6.62
N TRP A 142 12.56 -3.64 -6.30
CA TRP A 142 12.58 -5.00 -5.78
C TRP A 142 11.39 -5.76 -6.36
N GLN A 143 11.60 -7.04 -6.61
CA GLN A 143 10.55 -7.93 -7.11
C GLN A 143 10.62 -9.25 -6.38
N ALA A 144 9.46 -9.77 -5.95
CA ALA A 144 9.38 -11.06 -5.29
C ALA A 144 9.86 -12.17 -6.22
N GLY A 145 10.64 -13.12 -5.69
CA GLY A 145 11.13 -14.25 -6.45
C GLY A 145 12.37 -14.01 -7.29
N GLU A 146 12.96 -12.80 -7.22
CA GLU A 146 14.24 -12.50 -7.85
C GLU A 146 15.43 -12.71 -6.93
#